data_a93799995c8f3453759ae8602b5588c5
#
_entry.id   a93799995c8f3453759ae8602b5588c5
#
_cell.length_a   1.000
_cell.length_b   1.000
_cell.length_c   1.000
_cell.angle_alpha   90.00
_cell.angle_beta   90.00
_cell.angle_gamma   90.00
#
_symmetry.space_group_name_H-M   'P 1'
#
loop_
_entity.id
_entity.type
_entity.pdbx_description
1 polymer ?
#
loop_
_entity_poly.entity_id
_entity_poly.type
_entity_poly.pdbx_seq_one_letter_code
_entity_poly.pdbx_strand_id
1 'polypeptide(L)' 'MGELSDSMRRNVERMGEHFLLTSREMDVLTLYALGHTQKKVAEELFITPAIAHSHIKRIYSKCGMHSRQEILEYLNSYGN' A
#
# COMPACT_ATOMS: atom_id res chain seq x y z
N MET A 1 -15.22 10.24 -0.09
CA MET A 1 -14.45 9.82 -1.24
C MET A 1 -12.96 9.73 -0.87
N GLY A 2 -12.26 8.70 -1.27
CA GLY A 2 -10.85 8.57 -1.00
C GLY A 2 -10.49 8.10 0.39
N GLU A 3 -11.44 7.57 1.14
CA GLU A 3 -11.16 7.00 2.45
C GLU A 3 -11.39 5.51 2.42
N LEU A 4 -10.54 4.78 3.12
CA LEU A 4 -10.71 3.35 3.28
C LEU A 4 -11.85 3.07 4.25
N SER A 5 -12.56 1.97 4.01
CA SER A 5 -13.51 1.47 4.99
C SER A 5 -12.74 1.07 6.24
N ASP A 6 -13.45 0.95 7.37
CA ASP A 6 -12.80 0.54 8.63
C ASP A 6 -12.17 -0.83 8.51
N SER A 7 -12.83 -1.77 7.83
CA SER A 7 -12.28 -3.11 7.69
C SER A 7 -11.04 -3.10 6.81
N MET A 8 -11.04 -2.32 5.73
CA MET A 8 -9.85 -2.23 4.86
C MET A 8 -8.69 -1.55 5.58
N ARG A 9 -8.98 -0.53 6.40
CA ARG A 9 -7.94 0.12 7.20
C ARG A 9 -7.27 -0.88 8.13
N ARG A 10 -8.06 -1.72 8.79
CA ARG A 10 -7.50 -2.77 9.64
C ARG A 10 -6.68 -3.77 8.85
N ASN A 11 -7.12 -4.10 7.64
CA ASN A 11 -6.38 -5.03 6.79
C ASN A 11 -5.03 -4.45 6.39
N VAL A 12 -4.99 -3.17 6.05
CA VAL A 12 -3.73 -2.49 5.73
C VAL A 12 -2.80 -2.53 6.95
N GLU A 13 -3.32 -2.25 8.14
CA GLU A 13 -2.52 -2.29 9.36
C GLU A 13 -1.97 -3.68 9.63
N ARG A 14 -2.81 -4.71 9.45
CA ARG A 14 -2.37 -6.09 9.63
C ARG A 14 -1.26 -6.47 8.66
N MET A 15 -1.42 -6.06 7.40
CA MET A 15 -0.41 -6.35 6.40
C MET A 15 0.90 -5.63 6.73
N GLY A 16 0.81 -4.38 7.17
CA GLY A 16 1.98 -3.61 7.57
C GLY A 16 2.72 -4.25 8.72
N GLU A 17 2.01 -4.76 9.72
CA GLU A 17 2.62 -5.44 10.86
C GLU A 17 3.24 -6.76 10.44
N HIS A 18 2.52 -7.52 9.63
CA HIS A 18 2.98 -8.84 9.20
C HIS A 18 4.29 -8.77 8.43
N PHE A 19 4.40 -7.80 7.54
CA PHE A 19 5.57 -7.66 6.68
C PHE A 19 6.56 -6.61 7.15
N LEU A 20 6.33 -6.03 8.32
CA LEU A 20 7.24 -5.05 8.94
C LEU A 20 7.45 -3.84 8.03
N LEU A 21 6.37 -3.30 7.51
CA LEU A 21 6.44 -2.11 6.66
C LEU A 21 6.73 -0.88 7.50
N THR A 22 7.51 0.04 6.92
CA THR A 22 7.78 1.32 7.58
C THR A 22 6.55 2.21 7.53
N SER A 23 6.57 3.29 8.32
CA SER A 23 5.50 4.28 8.33
C SER A 23 5.21 4.80 6.93
N ARG A 24 6.25 5.15 6.17
CA ARG A 24 6.08 5.69 4.83
C ARG A 24 5.56 4.63 3.86
N GLU A 25 6.03 3.40 4.02
CA GLU A 25 5.51 2.29 3.22
C GLU A 25 4.04 2.07 3.50
N MET A 26 3.62 2.22 4.76
CA MET A 26 2.21 2.13 5.12
C MET A 26 1.38 3.22 4.45
N ASP A 27 1.91 4.45 4.40
CA ASP A 27 1.23 5.54 3.70
C ASP A 27 1.02 5.19 2.23
N VAL A 28 2.07 4.65 1.59
CA VAL A 28 1.99 4.26 0.19
C VAL A 28 0.98 3.12 0.00
N LEU A 29 1.01 2.13 0.87
CA LEU A 29 0.09 1.01 0.78
C LEU A 29 -1.36 1.46 0.93
N THR A 30 -1.61 2.40 1.83
CA THR A 30 -2.95 2.96 2.03
C THR A 30 -3.47 3.61 0.75
N LEU A 31 -2.63 4.43 0.10
CA LEU A 31 -3.03 5.09 -1.14
C LEU A 31 -3.22 4.08 -2.26
N TYR A 32 -2.38 3.05 -2.30
CA TYR A 32 -2.52 1.95 -3.25
C TYR A 32 -3.87 1.25 -3.08
N ALA A 33 -4.25 1.00 -1.83
CA ALA A 33 -5.52 0.33 -1.53
C ALA A 33 -6.72 1.20 -1.94
N LEU A 34 -6.53 2.52 -1.95
CA LEU A 34 -7.55 3.46 -2.43
C LEU A 34 -7.63 3.50 -3.95
N GLY A 35 -6.71 2.85 -4.65
CA GLY A 35 -6.72 2.80 -6.11
C GLY A 35 -5.84 3.84 -6.78
N HIS A 36 -4.98 4.53 -6.04
CA HIS A 36 -4.14 5.57 -6.63
C HIS A 36 -3.00 4.98 -7.45
N THR A 37 -2.67 5.67 -8.55
CA THR A 37 -1.50 5.32 -9.35
C THR A 37 -0.23 5.76 -8.64
N GLN A 38 0.91 5.28 -9.12
CA GLN A 38 2.21 5.70 -8.59
C GLN A 38 2.37 7.22 -8.64
N LYS A 39 1.96 7.84 -9.76
CA LYS A 39 2.04 9.29 -9.90
C LYS A 39 1.18 9.99 -8.86
N LYS A 40 -0.03 9.50 -8.64
CA LYS A 40 -0.93 10.11 -7.67
C LYS A 40 -0.41 9.92 -6.24
N VAL A 41 0.18 8.76 -5.95
CA VAL A 41 0.83 8.53 -4.66
C VAL A 41 1.91 9.57 -4.41
N ALA A 42 2.75 9.82 -5.43
CA ALA A 42 3.81 10.80 -5.31
C ALA A 42 3.24 12.19 -5.02
N GLU A 43 2.18 12.58 -5.73
CA GLU A 43 1.54 13.86 -5.52
C GLU A 43 0.97 14.00 -4.11
N GLU A 44 0.27 12.96 -3.63
CA GLU A 44 -0.36 13.00 -2.33
C GLU A 44 0.65 13.05 -1.19
N LEU A 45 1.81 12.44 -1.36
CA LEU A 45 2.82 12.39 -0.31
C LEU A 45 3.89 13.46 -0.48
N PHE A 46 3.77 14.30 -1.49
CA PHE A 46 4.73 15.39 -1.75
C PHE A 46 6.14 14.86 -1.95
N ILE A 47 6.26 13.75 -2.69
CA ILE A 47 7.55 13.15 -3.04
C ILE A 47 7.62 13.01 -4.56
N THR A 48 8.83 12.72 -5.06
CA THR A 48 8.99 12.50 -6.50
C THR A 48 8.44 11.13 -6.89
N PRO A 49 8.06 10.95 -8.17
CA PRO A 49 7.66 9.62 -8.64
C PRO A 49 8.74 8.56 -8.44
N ALA A 50 10.01 8.95 -8.56
CA ALA A 50 11.12 8.01 -8.35
C ALA A 50 11.15 7.52 -6.89
N ILE A 51 10.91 8.41 -5.94
CA ILE A 51 10.88 8.02 -4.52
C ILE A 51 9.65 7.15 -4.24
N ALA A 52 8.50 7.52 -4.82
CA ALA A 52 7.30 6.69 -4.68
C ALA A 52 7.55 5.29 -5.23
N HIS A 53 8.20 5.20 -6.38
CA HIS A 53 8.54 3.91 -6.99
C HIS A 53 9.43 3.08 -6.06
N SER A 54 10.41 3.72 -5.42
CA SER A 54 11.28 3.04 -4.47
C SER A 54 10.50 2.42 -3.30
N HIS A 55 9.55 3.17 -2.76
CA HIS A 55 8.71 2.66 -1.67
C HIS A 55 7.86 1.48 -2.15
N ILE A 56 7.29 1.60 -3.34
CA ILE A 56 6.46 0.54 -3.91
C ILE A 56 7.28 -0.73 -4.13
N LYS A 57 8.50 -0.59 -4.65
CA LYS A 57 9.38 -1.73 -4.85
C LYS A 57 9.71 -2.42 -3.52
N ARG A 58 9.93 -1.65 -2.46
CA ARG A 58 10.21 -2.22 -1.15
C ARG A 58 9.02 -2.98 -0.61
N ILE A 59 7.81 -2.46 -0.82
CA ILE A 59 6.60 -3.16 -0.41
C ILE A 59 6.52 -4.51 -1.12
N TYR A 60 6.70 -4.52 -2.44
CA TYR A 60 6.68 -5.76 -3.20
C TYR A 60 7.74 -6.74 -2.68
N SER A 61 8.94 -6.24 -2.44
CA SER A 61 10.04 -7.08 -1.97
C SER A 61 9.74 -7.68 -0.60
N LYS A 62 9.25 -6.86 0.33
CA LYS A 62 8.96 -7.33 1.69
C LYS A 62 7.79 -8.31 1.71
N CYS A 63 6.82 -8.12 0.85
CA CYS A 63 5.63 -8.97 0.81
C CYS A 63 5.79 -10.19 -0.09
N GLY A 64 6.85 -10.23 -0.89
CA GLY A 64 7.05 -11.34 -1.82
C GLY A 64 6.01 -11.35 -2.93
N MET A 65 5.50 -10.18 -3.30
CA MET A 65 4.47 -10.05 -4.32
C MET A 65 5.04 -9.34 -5.54
N HIS A 66 4.39 -9.52 -6.70
CA HIS A 66 4.93 -9.04 -7.96
C HIS A 66 3.99 -8.11 -8.72
N SER A 67 2.77 -7.90 -8.24
CA SER A 67 1.83 -7.02 -8.92
C SER A 67 0.93 -6.35 -7.92
N ARG A 68 0.38 -5.21 -8.35
CA ARG A 68 -0.59 -4.48 -7.53
C ARG A 68 -1.80 -5.33 -7.22
N GLN A 69 -2.24 -6.15 -8.19
CA GLN A 69 -3.40 -7.00 -7.99
C GLN A 69 -3.16 -8.00 -6.87
N GLU A 70 -1.95 -8.57 -6.79
CA GLU A 70 -1.62 -9.48 -5.71
C GLU A 70 -1.76 -8.81 -4.35
N ILE A 71 -1.27 -7.57 -4.26
CA ILE A 71 -1.37 -6.82 -3.01
C ILE A 71 -2.83 -6.61 -2.63
N LEU A 72 -3.64 -6.18 -3.59
CA LEU A 72 -5.05 -5.91 -3.33
C LEU A 72 -5.81 -7.18 -2.97
N GLU A 73 -5.52 -8.28 -3.64
CA GLU A 73 -6.13 -9.57 -3.32
C GLU A 73 -5.73 -10.02 -1.91
N TYR A 74 -4.47 -9.83 -1.56
CA TYR A 74 -4.01 -10.18 -0.22
C TYR A 74 -4.74 -9.35 0.84
N LEU A 75 -4.87 -8.04 0.61
CA LEU A 75 -5.60 -7.18 1.53
C LEU A 75 -7.04 -7.64 1.69
N ASN A 76 -7.68 -8.02 0.59
CA ASN A 76 -9.08 -8.47 0.63
C ASN A 76 -9.24 -9.83 1.27
N SER A 77 -8.17 -10.59 1.45
CA SER A 77 -8.25 -11.90 2.09
C SER A 77 -8.37 -11.81 3.61
N TYR A 78 -7.97 -10.69 4.20
CA TYR A 78 -8.15 -10.49 5.63
C TYR A 78 -9.63 -10.30 5.94
N GLY A 79 -10.09 -10.88 7.00
CA GLY A 79 -11.45 -10.65 7.45
C GLY A 79 -12.51 -11.45 6.71
N ASN A 80 -12.11 -12.30 5.78
CA ASN A 80 -13.06 -13.16 5.06
C ASN A 80 -13.08 -14.56 5.65
#